data_1f36b9859b9f1a5b754fe958e176e71b
#
_entry.id   1f36b9859b9f1a5b754fe958e176e71b
#
_cell.length_a   1.000
_cell.length_b   1.000
_cell.length_c   1.000
_cell.angle_alpha   90.00
_cell.angle_beta   90.00
_cell.angle_gamma   90.00
#
_symmetry.space_group_name_H-M   'P 1'
#
loop_
_entity.id
_entity.type
_entity.pdbx_description
1 polymer ?
#
loop_
_entity_poly.entity_id
_entity_poly.type
_entity_poly.pdbx_seq_one_letter_code
_entity_poly.pdbx_strand_id
1 'polypeptide(L)'
;MKSVFLKTMCILAIPFIVLGCKGDMSNSDKPKNFAVDKKSELWKYIESLTIIDTHEHIRKEKDFLGSKLDVFSMMIPYVIDNLQTAGMTSDELSLMSNKEANFKDKWDTFYKYYPLIKHTTYFLALRSALEDQYQMKSVSIEEFQRISNLLTQDFAEKGFMQKYMDQNKIESMLTFGNCSLAEVRSFIGENKITIVPTVSLIQVLDTSSLIKISRIMEMDIRNFDDIIKGIDHLFYIYDSIGIKNLKFGSGYYRELNYRNRTHEEAEAAFARIMKSVPGSTSVLPNTLSPDQTILDDYIAVHIFSLASKYKMNVIFHCGIAAWNRNYVKYTHASSMEWLFTTFPEVNFVILHAGYPFFDEAVLLARYYPNVYLNMTWDHIIDREKSINIIKTYIEMLPTNKIHAFGGDYFYPQQIAGHLKFAKENIYIAFDDMIRKGIMNLEDAKKVIYDWFYANPEAFYFKK
;
A
#
# COMPACT_ATOMS: atom_id res chain seq x y z
N MET A 1 8.75 71.27 -28.20
CA MET A 1 10.17 71.49 -28.43
C MET A 1 10.95 70.34 -27.90
N LYS A 2 11.42 69.45 -28.81
CA LYS A 2 12.82 69.02 -28.98
C LYS A 2 13.29 68.03 -27.92
N SER A 3 13.97 66.93 -28.18
CA SER A 3 14.70 66.45 -29.38
C SER A 3 14.92 64.93 -29.31
N VAL A 4 14.92 64.35 -30.48
CA VAL A 4 15.32 62.99 -30.78
C VAL A 4 16.80 62.79 -30.49
N PHE A 5 17.19 61.67 -29.83
CA PHE A 5 18.52 61.10 -29.92
C PHE A 5 18.43 59.63 -30.34
N LEU A 6 18.79 59.46 -31.59
CA LEU A 6 19.02 58.16 -32.22
C LEU A 6 20.37 57.64 -31.72
N LYS A 7 20.42 56.48 -31.04
CA LYS A 7 21.68 55.77 -30.81
C LYS A 7 21.73 54.54 -31.67
N THR A 8 22.60 54.58 -32.61
CA THR A 8 23.03 53.51 -33.50
C THR A 8 23.63 52.37 -32.68
N MET A 9 23.04 51.19 -32.78
CA MET A 9 23.57 49.96 -32.20
C MET A 9 24.39 49.23 -33.25
N CYS A 10 25.71 49.25 -33.10
CA CYS A 10 26.60 48.39 -33.87
C CYS A 10 26.41 46.90 -33.49
N ILE A 11 25.93 46.10 -34.40
CA ILE A 11 25.91 44.66 -34.25
C ILE A 11 27.29 44.12 -34.61
N LEU A 12 28.07 43.70 -33.62
CA LEU A 12 29.28 42.90 -33.77
C LEU A 12 28.88 41.46 -33.97
N ALA A 13 28.99 40.96 -35.18
CA ALA A 13 28.89 39.55 -35.49
C ALA A 13 30.13 38.81 -34.98
N ILE A 14 30.02 38.04 -33.94
CA ILE A 14 31.05 37.08 -33.49
C ILE A 14 30.82 35.77 -34.23
N PRO A 15 31.81 35.23 -34.96
CA PRO A 15 31.67 33.92 -35.57
C PRO A 15 31.75 32.85 -34.49
N PHE A 16 30.67 32.08 -34.30
CA PHE A 16 30.68 30.85 -33.51
C PHE A 16 31.56 29.80 -34.22
N ILE A 17 32.77 29.60 -33.73
CA ILE A 17 33.57 28.42 -34.04
C ILE A 17 32.99 27.26 -33.26
N VAL A 18 32.25 26.37 -33.93
CA VAL A 18 31.83 25.09 -33.38
C VAL A 18 33.06 24.17 -33.35
N LEU A 19 33.79 24.20 -32.24
CA LEU A 19 34.74 23.15 -31.91
C LEU A 19 33.92 21.91 -31.51
N GLY A 20 33.83 20.98 -32.42
CA GLY A 20 33.30 19.65 -32.16
C GLY A 20 34.22 18.92 -31.19
N CYS A 21 33.99 19.07 -29.86
CA CYS A 21 34.52 18.12 -28.92
C CYS A 21 33.77 16.80 -29.09
N LYS A 22 34.43 15.83 -29.74
CA LYS A 22 34.13 14.43 -29.51
C LYS A 22 34.59 14.11 -28.09
N GLY A 23 33.75 14.48 -27.11
CA GLY A 23 33.87 13.93 -25.79
C GLY A 23 33.41 12.48 -25.85
N ASP A 24 34.28 11.55 -25.54
CA ASP A 24 33.86 10.20 -25.17
C ASP A 24 32.81 10.34 -24.07
N MET A 25 31.59 9.93 -24.38
CA MET A 25 30.52 9.87 -23.35
C MET A 25 31.00 8.96 -22.24
N SER A 26 31.25 9.54 -21.09
CA SER A 26 31.61 8.79 -19.90
C SER A 26 30.53 7.73 -19.64
N ASN A 27 30.91 6.61 -19.06
CA ASN A 27 30.02 5.47 -18.76
C ASN A 27 28.83 5.83 -17.84
N SER A 28 28.73 7.09 -17.40
CA SER A 28 27.65 7.64 -16.57
C SER A 28 26.34 7.92 -17.32
N ASP A 29 26.35 8.00 -18.66
CA ASP A 29 25.19 8.38 -19.47
C ASP A 29 24.49 7.20 -20.15
N LYS A 30 24.88 5.97 -19.83
CA LYS A 30 24.09 4.80 -20.25
C LYS A 30 22.78 4.79 -19.46
N PRO A 31 21.62 4.56 -20.13
CA PRO A 31 20.36 4.44 -19.42
C PRO A 31 20.51 3.39 -18.32
N LYS A 32 20.15 3.75 -17.09
CA LYS A 32 20.18 2.83 -15.93
C LYS A 32 19.35 1.61 -16.29
N ASN A 33 20.02 0.50 -16.52
CA ASN A 33 19.38 -0.73 -16.94
C ASN A 33 18.91 -1.46 -15.68
N PHE A 34 17.60 -1.66 -15.49
CA PHE A 34 17.06 -2.56 -14.47
C PHE A 34 17.34 -4.04 -14.81
N ALA A 35 18.40 -4.30 -15.59
CA ALA A 35 18.76 -5.64 -15.97
C ALA A 35 19.31 -6.43 -14.78
N VAL A 36 18.71 -7.59 -14.60
CA VAL A 36 19.13 -8.58 -13.62
C VAL A 36 20.02 -9.60 -14.34
N ASP A 37 21.18 -9.90 -13.76
CA ASP A 37 21.96 -11.06 -14.20
C ASP A 37 21.32 -12.34 -13.65
N LYS A 38 20.47 -12.96 -14.47
CA LYS A 38 19.77 -14.21 -14.13
C LYS A 38 20.70 -15.40 -13.90
N LYS A 39 21.99 -15.30 -14.27
CA LYS A 39 22.99 -16.36 -14.03
C LYS A 39 23.70 -16.18 -12.71
N SER A 40 23.61 -15.00 -12.08
CA SER A 40 24.26 -14.72 -10.81
C SER A 40 23.73 -15.62 -9.69
N GLU A 41 24.58 -15.92 -8.74
CA GLU A 41 24.23 -16.73 -7.57
C GLU A 41 23.20 -16.02 -6.69
N LEU A 42 23.34 -14.70 -6.53
CA LEU A 42 22.39 -13.88 -5.77
C LEU A 42 20.99 -13.93 -6.37
N TRP A 43 20.85 -13.80 -7.70
CA TRP A 43 19.54 -13.87 -8.35
C TRP A 43 18.88 -15.23 -8.19
N LYS A 44 19.64 -16.30 -8.44
CA LYS A 44 19.12 -17.67 -8.25
C LYS A 44 18.65 -17.91 -6.82
N TYR A 45 19.36 -17.37 -5.85
CA TYR A 45 18.97 -17.43 -4.45
C TYR A 45 17.64 -16.69 -4.22
N ILE A 46 17.51 -15.45 -4.68
CA ILE A 46 16.28 -14.64 -4.55
C ILE A 46 15.09 -15.33 -5.22
N GLU A 47 15.26 -15.89 -6.41
CA GLU A 47 14.18 -16.64 -7.08
C GLU A 47 13.78 -17.91 -6.33
N SER A 48 14.70 -18.52 -5.58
CA SER A 48 14.42 -19.74 -4.82
C SER A 48 13.65 -19.50 -3.54
N LEU A 49 13.62 -18.27 -3.01
CA LEU A 49 13.04 -17.96 -1.71
C LEU A 49 11.53 -18.18 -1.67
N THR A 50 11.10 -18.80 -0.59
CA THR A 50 9.73 -18.72 -0.10
C THR A 50 9.60 -17.45 0.70
N ILE A 51 8.47 -16.74 0.56
CA ILE A 51 8.23 -15.44 1.17
C ILE A 51 6.96 -15.43 2.00
N ILE A 52 6.85 -14.44 2.86
CA ILE A 52 5.60 -14.03 3.51
C ILE A 52 5.14 -12.71 2.88
N ASP A 53 3.91 -12.68 2.41
CA ASP A 53 3.26 -11.49 1.89
C ASP A 53 2.59 -10.75 3.04
N THR A 54 3.07 -9.55 3.34
CA THR A 54 2.70 -8.83 4.57
C THR A 54 1.52 -7.88 4.40
N HIS A 55 0.92 -7.80 3.20
CA HIS A 55 -0.20 -6.88 2.99
C HIS A 55 -0.97 -7.17 1.71
N GLU A 56 -2.20 -7.63 1.85
CA GLU A 56 -3.15 -7.80 0.76
C GLU A 56 -4.56 -7.37 1.15
N HIS A 57 -5.43 -7.20 0.16
CA HIS A 57 -6.88 -7.04 0.32
C HIS A 57 -7.64 -8.23 -0.30
N ILE A 58 -7.00 -9.39 -0.31
CA ILE A 58 -7.53 -10.60 -0.93
C ILE A 58 -8.69 -11.15 -0.10
N ARG A 59 -9.79 -11.47 -0.78
CA ARG A 59 -10.94 -12.17 -0.18
C ARG A 59 -10.64 -13.67 -0.06
N LYS A 60 -11.47 -14.38 0.67
CA LYS A 60 -11.40 -15.85 0.71
C LYS A 60 -11.72 -16.46 -0.65
N GLU A 61 -11.12 -17.60 -0.95
CA GLU A 61 -11.33 -18.30 -2.22
C GLU A 61 -12.81 -18.45 -2.57
N LYS A 62 -13.63 -18.86 -1.60
CA LYS A 62 -15.08 -19.04 -1.81
C LYS A 62 -15.82 -17.80 -2.32
N ASP A 63 -15.29 -16.60 -2.02
CA ASP A 63 -15.90 -15.33 -2.43
C ASP A 63 -15.52 -14.96 -3.88
N PHE A 64 -14.55 -15.66 -4.45
CA PHE A 64 -14.14 -15.56 -5.85
C PHE A 64 -14.76 -16.62 -6.75
N LEU A 65 -15.12 -17.78 -6.20
CA LEU A 65 -15.62 -18.91 -7.00
C LEU A 65 -16.84 -18.51 -7.84
N GLY A 66 -16.74 -18.72 -9.15
CA GLY A 66 -17.75 -18.35 -10.12
C GLY A 66 -17.79 -16.85 -10.49
N SER A 67 -16.83 -16.06 -10.00
CA SER A 67 -16.71 -14.65 -10.40
C SER A 67 -16.33 -14.56 -11.87
N LYS A 68 -17.08 -13.73 -12.63
CA LYS A 68 -16.68 -13.32 -13.98
C LYS A 68 -15.81 -12.08 -13.86
N LEU A 69 -14.51 -12.25 -14.07
CA LEU A 69 -13.55 -11.18 -14.05
C LEU A 69 -12.86 -11.08 -15.42
N ASP A 70 -12.50 -9.86 -15.78
CA ASP A 70 -11.77 -9.57 -16.99
C ASP A 70 -10.47 -8.83 -16.69
N VAL A 71 -9.64 -8.62 -17.69
CA VAL A 71 -8.36 -7.90 -17.56
C VAL A 71 -8.60 -6.47 -17.03
N PHE A 72 -9.74 -5.83 -17.35
CA PHE A 72 -10.04 -4.48 -16.85
C PHE A 72 -10.30 -4.49 -15.34
N SER A 73 -10.86 -5.57 -14.78
CA SER A 73 -10.97 -5.76 -13.33
C SER A 73 -9.61 -5.81 -12.65
N MET A 74 -8.58 -6.36 -13.32
CA MET A 74 -7.20 -6.40 -12.83
C MET A 74 -6.50 -5.03 -12.84
N MET A 75 -7.11 -3.99 -13.39
CA MET A 75 -6.56 -2.64 -13.34
C MET A 75 -6.85 -1.92 -12.02
N ILE A 76 -7.72 -2.51 -11.19
CA ILE A 76 -8.08 -1.99 -9.87
C ILE A 76 -7.26 -2.72 -8.79
N PRO A 77 -6.58 -1.99 -7.88
CA PRO A 77 -6.50 -0.53 -7.79
C PRO A 77 -5.55 0.08 -8.84
N TYR A 78 -4.67 0.80 -8.57
CA TYR A 78 -3.46 1.44 -9.13
C TYR A 78 -3.48 1.85 -10.61
N VAL A 79 -3.67 0.93 -11.58
CA VAL A 79 -3.70 1.31 -13.01
C VAL A 79 -4.87 2.27 -13.27
N ILE A 80 -5.99 2.07 -12.57
CA ILE A 80 -7.16 2.93 -12.66
C ILE A 80 -6.84 4.37 -12.22
N ASP A 81 -5.98 4.57 -11.21
CA ASP A 81 -5.58 5.89 -10.74
C ASP A 81 -4.82 6.65 -11.82
N ASN A 82 -3.96 5.95 -12.58
CA ASN A 82 -3.26 6.51 -13.73
C ASN A 82 -4.22 6.87 -14.86
N LEU A 83 -5.22 6.03 -15.13
CA LEU A 83 -6.24 6.30 -16.15
C LEU A 83 -7.06 7.55 -15.80
N GLN A 84 -7.48 7.70 -14.54
CA GLN A 84 -8.19 8.88 -14.06
C GLN A 84 -7.30 10.14 -14.11
N THR A 85 -6.04 10.02 -13.73
CA THR A 85 -5.07 11.12 -13.82
C THR A 85 -4.81 11.53 -15.28
N ALA A 86 -4.87 10.57 -16.22
CA ALA A 86 -4.80 10.83 -17.65
C ALA A 86 -6.09 11.46 -18.23
N GLY A 87 -7.14 11.64 -17.43
CA GLY A 87 -8.38 12.31 -17.82
C GLY A 87 -9.57 11.37 -18.07
N MET A 88 -9.50 10.09 -17.69
CA MET A 88 -10.66 9.18 -17.74
C MET A 88 -11.76 9.69 -16.80
N THR A 89 -12.96 9.82 -17.34
CA THR A 89 -14.13 10.32 -16.59
C THR A 89 -14.71 9.24 -15.67
N SER A 90 -15.56 9.65 -14.73
CA SER A 90 -16.27 8.72 -13.83
C SER A 90 -17.21 7.78 -14.60
N ASP A 91 -17.82 8.24 -15.70
CA ASP A 91 -18.69 7.40 -16.52
C ASP A 91 -17.89 6.35 -17.30
N GLU A 92 -16.74 6.74 -17.87
CA GLU A 92 -15.81 5.82 -18.54
C GLU A 92 -15.25 4.78 -17.54
N LEU A 93 -14.94 5.20 -16.32
CA LEU A 93 -14.52 4.31 -15.25
C LEU A 93 -15.64 3.32 -14.87
N SER A 94 -16.86 3.81 -14.74
CA SER A 94 -18.03 2.98 -14.45
C SER A 94 -18.28 1.95 -15.57
N LEU A 95 -18.10 2.34 -16.83
CA LEU A 95 -18.16 1.42 -17.98
C LEU A 95 -17.09 0.31 -17.87
N MET A 96 -15.84 0.67 -17.59
CA MET A 96 -14.75 -0.30 -17.46
C MET A 96 -14.97 -1.28 -16.29
N SER A 97 -15.55 -0.81 -15.20
CA SER A 97 -15.81 -1.61 -14.00
C SER A 97 -17.09 -2.45 -14.10
N ASN A 98 -17.97 -2.16 -15.06
CA ASN A 98 -19.23 -2.87 -15.24
C ASN A 98 -18.99 -4.26 -15.87
N LYS A 99 -19.30 -5.32 -15.14
CA LYS A 99 -19.09 -6.71 -15.58
C LYS A 99 -19.99 -7.10 -16.77
N GLU A 100 -21.12 -6.44 -16.94
CA GLU A 100 -22.09 -6.72 -18.00
C GLU A 100 -21.91 -5.82 -19.24
N ALA A 101 -20.97 -4.86 -19.19
CA ALA A 101 -20.69 -4.00 -20.32
C ALA A 101 -20.03 -4.77 -21.48
N ASN A 102 -20.28 -4.29 -22.70
CA ASN A 102 -19.68 -4.87 -23.91
C ASN A 102 -18.15 -4.77 -23.82
N PHE A 103 -17.46 -5.87 -24.10
CA PHE A 103 -16.01 -5.96 -23.97
C PHE A 103 -15.28 -4.99 -24.91
N LYS A 104 -15.80 -4.80 -26.13
CA LYS A 104 -15.23 -3.86 -27.08
C LYS A 104 -15.34 -2.42 -26.59
N ASP A 105 -16.44 -2.05 -25.97
CA ASP A 105 -16.62 -0.69 -25.44
C ASP A 105 -15.65 -0.41 -24.29
N LYS A 106 -15.42 -1.40 -23.40
CA LYS A 106 -14.36 -1.33 -22.38
C LYS A 106 -12.98 -1.17 -23.00
N TRP A 107 -12.67 -1.96 -24.03
CA TRP A 107 -11.40 -1.90 -24.73
C TRP A 107 -11.18 -0.52 -25.38
N ASP A 108 -12.15 -0.01 -26.14
CA ASP A 108 -12.03 1.28 -26.81
C ASP A 108 -11.83 2.41 -25.80
N THR A 109 -12.52 2.33 -24.65
CA THR A 109 -12.36 3.26 -23.54
C THR A 109 -10.97 3.20 -22.95
N PHE A 110 -10.46 2.01 -22.64
CA PHE A 110 -9.10 1.81 -22.14
C PHE A 110 -8.05 2.28 -23.14
N TYR A 111 -8.18 1.85 -24.42
CA TYR A 111 -7.17 2.07 -25.44
C TYR A 111 -6.98 3.55 -25.80
N LYS A 112 -8.00 4.39 -25.59
CA LYS A 112 -7.92 5.85 -25.68
C LYS A 112 -6.83 6.42 -24.75
N TYR A 113 -6.69 5.87 -23.55
CA TYR A 113 -5.75 6.32 -22.51
C TYR A 113 -4.46 5.50 -22.46
N TYR A 114 -4.44 4.30 -23.00
CA TYR A 114 -3.29 3.40 -22.95
C TYR A 114 -1.97 4.04 -23.38
N PRO A 115 -1.88 4.83 -24.48
CA PRO A 115 -0.62 5.48 -24.88
C PRO A 115 -0.04 6.40 -23.81
N LEU A 116 -0.88 6.96 -22.92
CA LEU A 116 -0.49 7.88 -21.87
C LEU A 116 0.06 7.17 -20.63
N ILE A 117 -0.38 5.92 -20.38
CA ILE A 117 -0.04 5.19 -19.15
C ILE A 117 0.89 3.99 -19.37
N LYS A 118 1.16 3.57 -20.60
CA LYS A 118 1.85 2.32 -20.93
C LYS A 118 3.27 2.18 -20.37
N HIS A 119 3.86 3.26 -19.88
CA HIS A 119 5.19 3.30 -19.28
C HIS A 119 5.14 3.50 -17.75
N THR A 120 3.95 3.66 -17.16
CA THR A 120 3.82 3.75 -15.70
C THR A 120 4.13 2.40 -15.08
N THR A 121 4.76 2.41 -13.93
CA THR A 121 5.18 1.17 -13.27
C THR A 121 3.98 0.29 -12.88
N TYR A 122 2.85 0.90 -12.55
CA TYR A 122 1.61 0.17 -12.26
C TYR A 122 1.13 -0.65 -13.47
N PHE A 123 1.11 -0.04 -14.65
CA PHE A 123 0.73 -0.79 -15.86
C PHE A 123 1.78 -1.84 -16.22
N LEU A 124 3.07 -1.54 -16.05
CA LEU A 124 4.15 -2.49 -16.32
C LEU A 124 4.11 -3.69 -15.37
N ALA A 125 3.75 -3.51 -14.09
CA ALA A 125 3.58 -4.60 -13.14
C ALA A 125 2.40 -5.50 -13.53
N LEU A 126 1.24 -4.91 -13.86
CA LEU A 126 0.08 -5.66 -14.36
C LEU A 126 0.44 -6.42 -15.64
N ARG A 127 1.07 -5.74 -16.61
CA ARG A 127 1.51 -6.35 -17.85
C ARG A 127 2.46 -7.54 -17.59
N SER A 128 3.43 -7.38 -16.69
CA SER A 128 4.35 -8.45 -16.32
C SER A 128 3.61 -9.66 -15.72
N ALA A 129 2.62 -9.42 -14.85
CA ALA A 129 1.78 -10.48 -14.30
C ALA A 129 1.04 -11.26 -15.41
N LEU A 130 0.47 -10.54 -16.38
CA LEU A 130 -0.27 -11.16 -17.49
C LEU A 130 0.67 -11.90 -18.47
N GLU A 131 1.88 -11.37 -18.71
CA GLU A 131 2.90 -12.03 -19.52
C GLU A 131 3.38 -13.34 -18.87
N ASP A 132 3.68 -13.31 -17.58
CA ASP A 132 4.24 -14.46 -16.86
C ASP A 132 3.20 -15.56 -16.61
N GLN A 133 1.97 -15.22 -16.24
CA GLN A 133 0.94 -16.20 -15.88
C GLN A 133 0.11 -16.68 -17.07
N TYR A 134 -0.20 -15.76 -18.00
CA TYR A 134 -1.11 -16.04 -19.12
C TYR A 134 -0.41 -15.96 -20.48
N GLN A 135 0.93 -15.80 -20.51
CA GLN A 135 1.73 -15.72 -21.73
C GLN A 135 1.19 -14.64 -22.71
N MET A 136 0.82 -13.48 -22.15
CA MET A 136 0.37 -12.35 -22.95
C MET A 136 1.46 -11.92 -23.94
N LYS A 137 1.15 -11.83 -25.22
CA LYS A 137 2.12 -11.50 -26.27
C LYS A 137 2.09 -10.01 -26.66
N SER A 138 0.94 -9.39 -26.54
CA SER A 138 0.73 -7.99 -26.93
C SER A 138 -0.43 -7.38 -26.18
N VAL A 139 -0.48 -6.06 -26.13
CA VAL A 139 -1.64 -5.32 -25.65
C VAL A 139 -2.60 -5.15 -26.82
N SER A 140 -3.51 -6.08 -26.99
CA SER A 140 -4.55 -6.09 -28.03
C SER A 140 -5.87 -6.60 -27.49
N ILE A 141 -6.97 -6.30 -28.19
CA ILE A 141 -8.31 -6.69 -27.77
C ILE A 141 -8.44 -8.24 -27.72
N GLU A 142 -7.82 -8.92 -28.68
CA GLU A 142 -7.86 -10.39 -28.78
C GLU A 142 -7.14 -11.03 -27.59
N GLU A 143 -5.95 -10.53 -27.20
CA GLU A 143 -5.20 -11.01 -26.06
C GLU A 143 -5.95 -10.70 -24.75
N PHE A 144 -6.52 -9.52 -24.59
CA PHE A 144 -7.31 -9.19 -23.41
C PHE A 144 -8.56 -10.06 -23.28
N GLN A 145 -9.24 -10.34 -24.41
CA GLN A 145 -10.38 -11.26 -24.40
C GLN A 145 -9.98 -12.69 -24.04
N ARG A 146 -8.87 -13.18 -24.63
CA ARG A 146 -8.33 -14.51 -24.34
C ARG A 146 -7.98 -14.65 -22.85
N ILE A 147 -7.27 -13.66 -22.29
CA ILE A 147 -6.85 -13.68 -20.88
C ILE A 147 -8.06 -13.54 -19.95
N SER A 148 -9.04 -12.73 -20.29
CA SER A 148 -10.29 -12.60 -19.50
C SER A 148 -11.04 -13.94 -19.39
N ASN A 149 -11.03 -14.74 -20.47
CA ASN A 149 -11.61 -16.09 -20.44
C ASN A 149 -10.81 -17.02 -19.51
N LEU A 150 -9.46 -16.93 -19.52
CA LEU A 150 -8.61 -17.73 -18.63
C LEU A 150 -8.78 -17.30 -17.16
N LEU A 151 -8.85 -16.01 -16.87
CA LEU A 151 -9.16 -15.50 -15.52
C LEU A 151 -10.47 -16.05 -14.99
N THR A 152 -11.51 -16.08 -15.83
CA THR A 152 -12.81 -16.65 -15.45
C THR A 152 -12.69 -18.17 -15.16
N GLN A 153 -11.85 -18.89 -15.89
CA GLN A 153 -11.59 -20.32 -15.65
C GLN A 153 -10.84 -20.55 -14.32
N ASP A 154 -9.81 -19.73 -14.03
CA ASP A 154 -9.08 -19.81 -12.76
C ASP A 154 -10.03 -19.65 -11.57
N PHE A 155 -10.92 -18.66 -11.59
CA PHE A 155 -11.90 -18.44 -10.52
C PHE A 155 -13.07 -19.42 -10.49
N ALA A 156 -13.17 -20.31 -11.45
CA ALA A 156 -14.10 -21.46 -11.40
C ALA A 156 -13.47 -22.71 -10.74
N GLU A 157 -12.13 -22.75 -10.64
CA GLU A 157 -11.38 -23.88 -10.11
C GLU A 157 -11.21 -23.78 -8.59
N LYS A 158 -11.70 -24.79 -7.84
CA LYS A 158 -11.45 -24.86 -6.40
C LYS A 158 -9.98 -25.17 -6.13
N GLY A 159 -9.36 -24.45 -5.20
CA GLY A 159 -7.94 -24.58 -4.88
C GLY A 159 -7.03 -23.67 -5.71
N PHE A 160 -7.60 -22.76 -6.53
CA PHE A 160 -6.82 -21.85 -7.34
C PHE A 160 -5.93 -20.92 -6.47
N MET A 161 -6.42 -20.50 -5.32
CA MET A 161 -5.66 -19.65 -4.40
C MET A 161 -4.40 -20.37 -3.90
N GLN A 162 -4.54 -21.60 -3.43
CA GLN A 162 -3.41 -22.40 -2.98
C GLN A 162 -2.40 -22.64 -4.11
N LYS A 163 -2.88 -23.04 -5.29
CA LYS A 163 -2.06 -23.22 -6.49
C LYS A 163 -1.28 -21.97 -6.83
N TYR A 164 -1.96 -20.80 -6.78
CA TYR A 164 -1.34 -19.50 -7.03
C TYR A 164 -0.23 -19.20 -6.01
N MET A 165 -0.48 -19.38 -4.71
CA MET A 165 0.50 -19.15 -3.66
C MET A 165 1.72 -20.06 -3.84
N ASP A 166 1.50 -21.35 -4.12
CA ASP A 166 2.59 -22.32 -4.32
C ASP A 166 3.45 -21.97 -5.56
N GLN A 167 2.83 -21.57 -6.67
CA GLN A 167 3.53 -21.12 -7.88
C GLN A 167 4.42 -19.90 -7.65
N ASN A 168 3.98 -18.97 -6.81
CA ASN A 168 4.71 -17.75 -6.49
C ASN A 168 5.58 -17.88 -5.23
N LYS A 169 5.64 -19.07 -4.61
CA LYS A 169 6.38 -19.35 -3.37
C LYS A 169 5.97 -18.43 -2.21
N ILE A 170 4.69 -18.17 -2.08
CA ILE A 170 4.09 -17.43 -0.96
C ILE A 170 3.63 -18.45 0.07
N GLU A 171 4.25 -18.49 1.23
CA GLU A 171 3.89 -19.41 2.31
C GLU A 171 2.62 -18.96 3.02
N SER A 172 2.56 -17.69 3.36
CA SER A 172 1.42 -17.06 4.02
C SER A 172 1.27 -15.61 3.63
N MET A 173 0.06 -15.06 3.81
CA MET A 173 -0.22 -13.66 3.58
C MET A 173 -1.09 -13.05 4.67
N LEU A 174 -0.92 -11.75 4.87
CA LEU A 174 -1.84 -10.93 5.66
C LEU A 174 -2.85 -10.29 4.71
N THR A 175 -4.14 -10.45 5.02
CA THR A 175 -5.20 -9.72 4.31
C THR A 175 -5.87 -8.71 5.22
N PHE A 176 -6.05 -7.49 4.71
CA PHE A 176 -6.59 -6.37 5.46
C PHE A 176 -8.08 -6.22 5.14
N GLY A 177 -8.90 -6.49 6.15
CA GLY A 177 -10.35 -6.47 6.05
C GLY A 177 -11.00 -5.44 6.98
N ASN A 178 -12.33 -5.47 7.06
CA ASN A 178 -13.01 -4.67 8.06
C ASN A 178 -12.80 -5.25 9.48
N CYS A 179 -13.17 -4.49 10.50
CA CYS A 179 -12.94 -4.85 11.89
C CYS A 179 -14.12 -5.58 12.55
N SER A 180 -15.13 -6.04 11.81
CA SER A 180 -16.28 -6.72 12.41
C SER A 180 -15.94 -8.11 12.92
N LEU A 181 -16.51 -8.50 14.07
CA LEU A 181 -16.34 -9.84 14.63
C LEU A 181 -16.74 -10.93 13.62
N ALA A 182 -17.83 -10.70 12.88
CA ALA A 182 -18.31 -11.64 11.86
C ALA A 182 -17.24 -11.90 10.78
N GLU A 183 -16.61 -10.85 10.26
CA GLU A 183 -15.57 -11.01 9.26
C GLU A 183 -14.31 -11.66 9.84
N VAL A 184 -13.81 -11.16 10.97
CA VAL A 184 -12.62 -11.70 11.61
C VAL A 184 -12.77 -13.18 11.94
N ARG A 185 -13.90 -13.58 12.54
CA ARG A 185 -14.21 -15.00 12.83
C ARG A 185 -14.27 -15.85 11.56
N SER A 186 -14.67 -15.26 10.45
CA SER A 186 -14.80 -15.97 9.18
C SER A 186 -13.46 -16.45 8.59
N PHE A 187 -12.34 -15.88 9.05
CA PHE A 187 -10.98 -16.27 8.66
C PHE A 187 -10.34 -17.28 9.65
N ILE A 188 -11.03 -17.64 10.74
CA ILE A 188 -10.52 -18.64 11.66
C ILE A 188 -10.46 -20.00 10.92
N GLY A 189 -9.28 -20.61 10.92
CA GLY A 189 -9.03 -21.88 10.24
C GLY A 189 -8.55 -21.76 8.79
N GLU A 190 -8.43 -20.56 8.25
CA GLU A 190 -7.69 -20.33 7.00
C GLU A 190 -6.18 -20.48 7.29
N ASN A 191 -5.55 -21.48 6.69
CA ASN A 191 -4.21 -21.90 7.09
C ASN A 191 -3.10 -20.96 6.62
N LYS A 192 -3.32 -20.20 5.55
CA LYS A 192 -2.28 -19.39 4.90
C LYS A 192 -2.63 -17.91 4.79
N ILE A 193 -3.85 -17.53 5.12
CA ILE A 193 -4.33 -16.16 5.04
C ILE A 193 -4.77 -15.70 6.43
N THR A 194 -4.07 -14.72 6.99
CA THR A 194 -4.37 -14.14 8.30
C THR A 194 -5.01 -12.78 8.12
N ILE A 195 -6.18 -12.59 8.71
CA ILE A 195 -6.87 -11.29 8.66
C ILE A 195 -6.25 -10.28 9.62
N VAL A 196 -6.10 -9.05 9.14
CA VAL A 196 -5.75 -7.87 9.94
C VAL A 196 -6.94 -6.92 9.95
N PRO A 197 -7.64 -6.75 11.08
CA PRO A 197 -8.80 -5.88 11.16
C PRO A 197 -8.42 -4.40 11.06
N THR A 198 -9.15 -3.65 10.23
CA THR A 198 -8.97 -2.20 10.06
C THR A 198 -9.77 -1.45 11.13
N VAL A 199 -9.19 -1.31 12.32
CA VAL A 199 -9.87 -0.74 13.49
C VAL A 199 -10.15 0.75 13.38
N SER A 200 -9.45 1.49 12.52
CA SER A 200 -9.77 2.88 12.20
C SER A 200 -11.12 3.08 11.50
N LEU A 201 -11.84 1.99 11.16
CA LEU A 201 -13.22 2.04 10.67
C LEU A 201 -14.25 2.20 11.80
N ILE A 202 -13.83 2.13 13.07
CA ILE A 202 -14.66 2.44 14.24
C ILE A 202 -14.74 3.96 14.38
N GLN A 203 -15.63 4.57 13.61
CA GLN A 203 -15.78 6.02 13.53
C GLN A 203 -17.21 6.43 13.79
N VAL A 204 -17.38 7.51 14.54
CA VAL A 204 -18.68 8.15 14.78
C VAL A 204 -18.75 9.44 13.97
N LEU A 205 -19.40 9.38 12.83
CA LEU A 205 -19.55 10.52 11.91
C LEU A 205 -20.91 11.21 12.05
N ASP A 206 -21.93 10.43 12.39
CA ASP A 206 -23.32 10.84 12.59
C ASP A 206 -24.09 9.75 13.34
N THR A 207 -25.39 9.94 13.50
CA THR A 207 -26.28 8.98 14.17
C THR A 207 -26.33 7.60 13.50
N SER A 208 -26.12 7.52 12.17
CA SER A 208 -26.12 6.24 11.43
C SER A 208 -24.90 5.37 11.78
N SER A 209 -23.83 5.99 12.24
CA SER A 209 -22.60 5.31 12.64
C SER A 209 -22.82 4.34 13.79
N LEU A 210 -23.76 4.61 14.71
CA LEU A 210 -24.07 3.71 15.82
C LEU A 210 -24.55 2.35 15.33
N ILE A 211 -25.36 2.31 14.27
CA ILE A 211 -25.84 1.06 13.67
C ILE A 211 -24.65 0.26 13.09
N LYS A 212 -23.72 0.95 12.43
CA LYS A 212 -22.50 0.32 11.89
C LYS A 212 -21.63 -0.25 13.01
N ILE A 213 -21.42 0.54 14.06
CA ILE A 213 -20.58 0.15 15.21
C ILE A 213 -21.23 -1.01 15.98
N SER A 214 -22.56 -0.99 16.18
CA SER A 214 -23.31 -2.10 16.79
C SER A 214 -23.09 -3.41 16.02
N ARG A 215 -23.10 -3.37 14.68
CA ARG A 215 -22.83 -4.55 13.84
C ARG A 215 -21.37 -5.01 13.92
N ILE A 216 -20.42 -4.07 13.95
CA ILE A 216 -19.00 -4.39 14.10
C ILE A 216 -18.74 -5.15 15.39
N MET A 217 -19.34 -4.70 16.51
CA MET A 217 -19.09 -5.20 17.85
C MET A 217 -20.07 -6.30 18.30
N GLU A 218 -21.11 -6.55 17.49
CA GLU A 218 -22.22 -7.46 17.88
C GLU A 218 -22.86 -7.06 19.22
N MET A 219 -22.98 -5.75 19.48
CA MET A 219 -23.51 -5.15 20.69
C MET A 219 -24.50 -4.04 20.35
N ASP A 220 -25.47 -3.81 21.26
CA ASP A 220 -26.38 -2.66 21.16
C ASP A 220 -25.67 -1.39 21.67
N ILE A 221 -25.39 -0.46 20.78
CA ILE A 221 -24.66 0.78 21.04
C ILE A 221 -25.65 1.95 21.00
N ARG A 222 -25.87 2.60 22.15
CA ARG A 222 -26.85 3.68 22.31
C ARG A 222 -26.23 5.01 22.71
N ASN A 223 -25.07 4.98 23.36
CA ASN A 223 -24.41 6.15 23.91
C ASN A 223 -22.89 6.01 23.79
N PHE A 224 -22.14 7.00 24.22
CA PHE A 224 -20.69 7.03 24.12
C PHE A 224 -20.02 5.92 24.94
N ASP A 225 -20.48 5.69 26.17
CA ASP A 225 -19.92 4.63 27.04
C ASP A 225 -20.11 3.24 26.44
N ASP A 226 -21.22 3.00 25.74
CA ASP A 226 -21.46 1.73 25.06
C ASP A 226 -20.43 1.51 23.96
N ILE A 227 -19.99 2.57 23.25
CA ILE A 227 -18.92 2.48 22.26
C ILE A 227 -17.63 2.01 22.91
N ILE A 228 -17.23 2.61 24.03
CA ILE A 228 -15.99 2.27 24.73
C ILE A 228 -16.03 0.84 25.26
N LYS A 229 -17.12 0.44 25.90
CA LYS A 229 -17.34 -0.95 26.33
C LYS A 229 -17.33 -1.94 25.15
N GLY A 230 -17.91 -1.52 24.04
CA GLY A 230 -17.92 -2.32 22.82
C GLY A 230 -16.52 -2.51 22.24
N ILE A 231 -15.66 -1.49 22.27
CA ILE A 231 -14.25 -1.59 21.87
C ILE A 231 -13.50 -2.54 22.84
N ASP A 232 -13.70 -2.40 24.16
CA ASP A 232 -13.08 -3.31 25.14
C ASP A 232 -13.48 -4.77 24.88
N HIS A 233 -14.76 -5.01 24.63
CA HIS A 233 -15.27 -6.34 24.30
C HIS A 233 -14.69 -6.87 22.99
N LEU A 234 -14.63 -6.04 21.95
CA LEU A 234 -14.05 -6.39 20.66
C LEU A 234 -12.60 -6.85 20.79
N PHE A 235 -11.79 -6.09 21.54
CA PHE A 235 -10.38 -6.40 21.77
C PHE A 235 -10.17 -7.65 22.65
N TYR A 236 -11.03 -7.87 23.64
CA TYR A 236 -11.05 -9.12 24.40
C TYR A 236 -11.28 -10.33 23.49
N ILE A 237 -12.25 -10.23 22.56
CA ILE A 237 -12.49 -11.30 21.58
C ILE A 237 -11.30 -11.45 20.63
N TYR A 238 -10.76 -10.35 20.10
CA TYR A 238 -9.58 -10.40 19.22
C TYR A 238 -8.42 -11.13 19.86
N ASP A 239 -8.09 -10.81 21.11
CA ASP A 239 -7.03 -11.51 21.84
C ASP A 239 -7.34 -12.99 22.02
N SER A 240 -8.58 -13.34 22.39
CA SER A 240 -9.03 -14.73 22.62
C SER A 240 -8.93 -15.62 21.39
N ILE A 241 -9.05 -15.04 20.18
CA ILE A 241 -8.95 -15.75 18.90
C ILE A 241 -7.60 -15.57 18.21
N GLY A 242 -6.64 -14.91 18.87
CA GLY A 242 -5.25 -14.82 18.41
C GLY A 242 -4.96 -13.68 17.43
N ILE A 243 -5.83 -12.66 17.30
CA ILE A 243 -5.50 -11.47 16.52
C ILE A 243 -4.40 -10.69 17.23
N LYS A 244 -3.30 -10.43 16.53
CA LYS A 244 -2.14 -9.70 17.08
C LYS A 244 -1.74 -8.49 16.22
N ASN A 245 -2.40 -8.25 15.11
CA ASN A 245 -2.10 -7.17 14.19
C ASN A 245 -3.35 -6.35 13.90
N LEU A 246 -3.23 -5.04 13.93
CA LEU A 246 -4.32 -4.07 13.74
C LEU A 246 -3.94 -3.09 12.63
N LYS A 247 -4.89 -2.67 11.80
CA LYS A 247 -4.69 -1.66 10.76
C LYS A 247 -5.31 -0.32 11.12
N PHE A 248 -4.55 0.75 10.87
CA PHE A 248 -5.03 2.12 10.83
C PHE A 248 -4.88 2.69 9.42
N GLY A 249 -6.01 3.07 8.80
CA GLY A 249 -6.10 3.73 7.49
C GLY A 249 -6.43 5.22 7.61
N SER A 250 -6.17 5.85 8.75
CA SER A 250 -6.65 7.21 9.05
C SER A 250 -6.09 8.28 8.13
N GLY A 251 -4.92 8.06 7.50
CA GLY A 251 -4.35 8.98 6.50
C GLY A 251 -5.25 9.25 5.29
N TYR A 252 -6.29 8.43 5.08
CA TYR A 252 -7.30 8.68 4.04
C TYR A 252 -8.29 9.80 4.38
N TYR A 253 -8.46 10.15 5.66
CA TYR A 253 -9.51 11.08 6.08
C TYR A 253 -9.10 12.11 7.15
N ARG A 254 -7.88 12.01 7.70
CA ARG A 254 -7.31 13.00 8.64
C ARG A 254 -5.79 12.94 8.68
N GLU A 255 -5.19 14.00 9.22
CA GLU A 255 -3.78 13.97 9.62
C GLU A 255 -3.55 12.94 10.73
N LEU A 256 -2.37 12.28 10.71
CA LEU A 256 -1.99 11.27 11.70
C LEU A 256 -1.53 11.87 13.04
N ASN A 257 -1.94 13.10 13.33
CA ASN A 257 -1.58 13.89 14.50
C ASN A 257 -2.55 13.64 15.67
N TYR A 258 -2.69 12.41 16.09
CA TYR A 258 -3.55 12.05 17.23
C TYR A 258 -3.18 12.81 18.50
N ARG A 259 -4.18 13.12 19.35
CA ARG A 259 -3.99 13.83 20.60
C ARG A 259 -4.70 13.10 21.74
N ASN A 260 -4.12 13.19 22.93
CA ASN A 260 -4.83 12.76 24.11
C ASN A 260 -6.03 13.67 24.38
N ARG A 261 -7.21 13.07 24.62
CA ARG A 261 -8.47 13.75 24.94
C ARG A 261 -8.99 13.22 26.24
N THR A 262 -9.71 14.06 26.99
CA THR A 262 -10.42 13.58 28.16
C THR A 262 -11.75 12.90 27.77
N HIS A 263 -12.29 12.09 28.69
CA HIS A 263 -13.59 11.46 28.49
C HIS A 263 -14.69 12.51 28.28
N GLU A 264 -14.65 13.59 29.08
CA GLU A 264 -15.61 14.69 29.02
C GLU A 264 -15.57 15.43 27.67
N GLU A 265 -14.37 15.67 27.12
CA GLU A 265 -14.23 16.26 25.79
C GLU A 265 -14.86 15.37 24.70
N ALA A 266 -14.59 14.06 24.76
CA ALA A 266 -15.11 13.08 23.81
C ALA A 266 -16.63 12.89 23.92
N GLU A 267 -17.15 12.80 25.12
CA GLU A 267 -18.60 12.70 25.39
C GLU A 267 -19.34 13.94 24.90
N ALA A 268 -18.79 15.14 25.19
CA ALA A 268 -19.37 16.39 24.70
C ALA A 268 -19.36 16.48 23.17
N ALA A 269 -18.27 16.03 22.52
CA ALA A 269 -18.17 15.96 21.06
C ALA A 269 -19.20 14.96 20.49
N PHE A 270 -19.30 13.77 21.09
CA PHE A 270 -20.33 12.78 20.74
C PHE A 270 -21.74 13.36 20.82
N ALA A 271 -22.07 14.04 21.92
CA ALA A 271 -23.39 14.64 22.10
C ALA A 271 -23.72 15.71 21.03
N ARG A 272 -22.73 16.47 20.57
CA ARG A 272 -22.91 17.43 19.47
C ARG A 272 -23.10 16.73 18.12
N ILE A 273 -22.31 15.67 17.83
CA ILE A 273 -22.46 14.86 16.60
C ILE A 273 -23.87 14.24 16.55
N MET A 274 -24.36 13.70 17.67
CA MET A 274 -25.68 13.07 17.73
C MET A 274 -26.86 14.05 17.54
N LYS A 275 -26.65 15.34 17.75
CA LYS A 275 -27.64 16.41 17.49
C LYS A 275 -27.56 16.94 16.06
N SER A 276 -26.53 16.62 15.30
CA SER A 276 -26.39 17.06 13.91
C SER A 276 -27.38 16.31 13.00
N VAL A 277 -27.87 17.00 11.96
CA VAL A 277 -28.77 16.37 10.98
C VAL A 277 -27.99 15.32 10.20
N PRO A 278 -28.47 14.07 10.11
CA PRO A 278 -27.82 13.03 9.30
C PRO A 278 -27.62 13.51 7.85
N GLY A 279 -26.41 13.37 7.33
CA GLY A 279 -26.04 13.80 5.97
C GLY A 279 -25.71 15.30 5.82
N SER A 280 -25.87 16.14 6.86
CA SER A 280 -25.39 17.53 6.82
C SER A 280 -23.86 17.65 6.94
N THR A 281 -23.23 16.62 7.44
CA THR A 281 -21.78 16.42 7.40
C THR A 281 -21.47 15.61 6.14
N SER A 282 -21.63 16.21 4.95
CA SER A 282 -20.92 15.67 3.78
C SER A 282 -19.45 15.89 4.10
N VAL A 283 -18.86 14.87 4.70
CA VAL A 283 -17.41 14.78 4.80
C VAL A 283 -16.97 14.75 3.35
N LEU A 284 -16.55 15.90 2.83
CA LEU A 284 -15.76 15.92 1.61
C LEU A 284 -14.72 14.82 1.81
N PRO A 285 -14.44 13.98 0.82
CA PRO A 285 -13.46 12.95 0.99
C PRO A 285 -12.29 13.54 1.76
N ASN A 286 -12.00 12.96 2.94
CA ASN A 286 -10.85 13.27 3.76
C ASN A 286 -10.91 14.51 4.68
N THR A 287 -12.07 14.86 5.27
CA THR A 287 -12.09 15.87 6.34
C THR A 287 -13.06 15.49 7.45
N LEU A 288 -12.53 15.27 8.65
CA LEU A 288 -13.33 15.20 9.86
C LEU A 288 -13.67 16.62 10.34
N SER A 289 -14.87 16.83 10.87
CA SER A 289 -15.20 18.04 11.63
C SER A 289 -14.38 18.10 12.93
N PRO A 290 -14.26 19.24 13.59
CA PRO A 290 -13.55 19.34 14.86
C PRO A 290 -14.08 18.36 15.92
N ASP A 291 -15.39 18.16 16.03
CA ASP A 291 -15.99 17.21 16.98
C ASP A 291 -15.69 15.75 16.61
N GLN A 292 -15.79 15.41 15.32
CA GLN A 292 -15.41 14.10 14.84
C GLN A 292 -13.92 13.81 15.08
N THR A 293 -13.04 14.82 14.94
CA THR A 293 -11.61 14.70 15.23
C THR A 293 -11.35 14.45 16.71
N ILE A 294 -12.04 15.17 17.62
CA ILE A 294 -11.91 14.97 19.07
C ILE A 294 -12.31 13.54 19.44
N LEU A 295 -13.43 13.07 18.91
CA LEU A 295 -13.94 11.75 19.20
C LEU A 295 -13.05 10.64 18.62
N ASP A 296 -12.57 10.82 17.38
CA ASP A 296 -11.65 9.88 16.71
C ASP A 296 -10.28 9.83 17.44
N ASP A 297 -9.77 10.97 17.93
CA ASP A 297 -8.58 11.02 18.80
C ASP A 297 -8.77 10.15 20.05
N TYR A 298 -9.88 10.30 20.77
CA TYR A 298 -10.14 9.55 21.99
C TYR A 298 -10.26 8.06 21.73
N ILE A 299 -11.05 7.67 20.72
CA ILE A 299 -11.23 6.27 20.32
C ILE A 299 -9.89 5.65 19.90
N ALA A 300 -9.10 6.34 19.08
CA ALA A 300 -7.80 5.83 18.63
C ALA A 300 -6.82 5.63 19.80
N VAL A 301 -6.73 6.60 20.72
CA VAL A 301 -5.85 6.50 21.91
C VAL A 301 -6.29 5.37 22.82
N HIS A 302 -7.61 5.16 23.00
CA HIS A 302 -8.14 4.01 23.73
C HIS A 302 -7.74 2.69 23.05
N ILE A 303 -7.85 2.60 21.72
CA ILE A 303 -7.41 1.44 20.93
C ILE A 303 -5.90 1.19 21.12
N PHE A 304 -5.04 2.22 21.12
CA PHE A 304 -3.60 2.05 21.36
C PHE A 304 -3.31 1.54 22.77
N SER A 305 -4.08 1.98 23.76
CA SER A 305 -3.98 1.46 25.14
C SER A 305 -4.34 -0.03 25.22
N LEU A 306 -5.35 -0.45 24.46
CA LEU A 306 -5.72 -1.87 24.36
C LEU A 306 -4.69 -2.67 23.55
N ALA A 307 -4.13 -2.10 22.48
CA ALA A 307 -3.04 -2.72 21.73
C ALA A 307 -1.81 -2.97 22.62
N SER A 308 -1.45 -2.01 23.49
CA SER A 308 -0.42 -2.20 24.51
C SER A 308 -0.78 -3.32 25.48
N LYS A 309 -1.99 -3.28 26.05
CA LYS A 309 -2.48 -4.30 27.01
C LYS A 309 -2.44 -5.72 26.44
N TYR A 310 -2.85 -5.91 25.20
CA TYR A 310 -2.95 -7.22 24.54
C TYR A 310 -1.73 -7.56 23.68
N LYS A 311 -0.67 -6.74 23.70
CA LYS A 311 0.57 -6.91 22.92
C LYS A 311 0.27 -7.08 21.43
N MET A 312 -0.50 -6.16 20.87
CA MET A 312 -0.86 -6.14 19.46
C MET A 312 -0.01 -5.12 18.70
N ASN A 313 0.40 -5.45 17.49
CA ASN A 313 1.08 -4.54 16.57
C ASN A 313 0.08 -3.61 15.89
N VAL A 314 0.49 -2.39 15.58
CA VAL A 314 -0.34 -1.39 14.89
C VAL A 314 0.31 -1.02 13.57
N ILE A 315 -0.41 -1.22 12.47
CA ILE A 315 0.07 -1.01 11.11
C ILE A 315 -0.63 0.22 10.54
N PHE A 316 0.16 1.27 10.26
CA PHE A 316 -0.35 2.53 9.74
C PHE A 316 -0.19 2.65 8.23
N HIS A 317 -1.25 3.08 7.58
CA HIS A 317 -1.16 3.61 6.22
C HIS A 317 -0.50 4.99 6.26
N CYS A 318 0.70 5.12 5.69
CA CYS A 318 1.46 6.36 5.62
C CYS A 318 1.91 6.62 4.18
N GLY A 319 2.15 7.88 3.84
CA GLY A 319 2.64 8.25 2.53
C GLY A 319 1.57 8.21 1.44
N ILE A 320 1.90 7.58 0.31
CA ILE A 320 0.97 7.49 -0.83
C ILE A 320 -0.31 6.76 -0.46
N ALA A 321 -1.43 7.24 -0.98
CA ALA A 321 -2.74 6.64 -0.80
C ALA A 321 -3.33 6.25 -2.15
N ALA A 322 -4.01 5.10 -2.20
CA ALA A 322 -4.78 4.67 -3.37
C ALA A 322 -5.96 5.63 -3.61
N TRP A 323 -6.45 5.66 -4.83
CA TRP A 323 -7.49 6.55 -5.31
C TRP A 323 -7.06 8.02 -5.43
N ASN A 324 -7.76 8.77 -6.26
CA ASN A 324 -7.47 10.17 -6.49
C ASN A 324 -8.04 11.09 -5.39
N ARG A 325 -7.52 12.31 -5.29
CA ARG A 325 -7.96 13.40 -4.40
C ARG A 325 -7.61 13.20 -2.92
N ASN A 326 -6.55 12.44 -2.62
CA ASN A 326 -6.02 12.35 -1.27
C ASN A 326 -5.17 13.58 -0.90
N TYR A 327 -5.13 13.92 0.39
CA TYR A 327 -4.31 15.02 0.91
C TYR A 327 -2.94 14.50 1.34
N VAL A 328 -1.90 14.87 0.61
CA VAL A 328 -0.51 14.45 0.90
C VAL A 328 -0.10 14.78 2.34
N LYS A 329 -0.51 15.93 2.87
CA LYS A 329 -0.19 16.36 4.24
C LYS A 329 -0.77 15.45 5.34
N TYR A 330 -1.75 14.61 5.05
CA TYR A 330 -2.38 13.75 6.06
C TYR A 330 -1.55 12.51 6.39
N THR A 331 -0.57 12.17 5.58
CA THR A 331 0.08 10.86 5.58
C THR A 331 1.52 10.88 6.11
N HIS A 332 1.95 11.99 6.72
CA HIS A 332 3.26 12.10 7.36
C HIS A 332 3.34 11.23 8.62
N ALA A 333 4.27 10.30 8.62
CA ALA A 333 4.47 9.40 9.76
C ALA A 333 5.03 10.12 11.01
N SER A 334 5.79 11.21 10.82
CA SER A 334 6.32 12.03 11.93
C SER A 334 5.23 12.67 12.79
N SER A 335 4.03 12.85 12.25
CA SER A 335 2.89 13.34 13.02
C SER A 335 2.50 12.40 14.19
N MET A 336 3.00 11.16 14.18
CA MET A 336 2.72 10.12 15.19
C MET A 336 3.81 9.97 16.25
N GLU A 337 4.87 10.78 16.28
CA GLU A 337 6.02 10.57 17.16
C GLU A 337 5.65 10.43 18.65
N TRP A 338 4.65 11.19 19.11
CA TRP A 338 4.20 11.08 20.50
C TRP A 338 3.57 9.70 20.80
N LEU A 339 2.95 9.01 19.83
CA LEU A 339 2.44 7.64 20.01
C LEU A 339 3.57 6.66 20.27
N PHE A 340 4.69 6.80 19.54
CA PHE A 340 5.83 5.90 19.67
C PHE A 340 6.48 5.98 21.06
N THR A 341 6.45 7.16 21.67
CA THR A 341 6.96 7.37 23.02
C THR A 341 5.92 7.05 24.10
N THR A 342 4.63 7.29 23.84
CA THR A 342 3.55 7.06 24.80
C THR A 342 3.24 5.57 24.95
N PHE A 343 3.37 4.79 23.87
CA PHE A 343 3.07 3.36 23.84
C PHE A 343 4.30 2.55 23.43
N PRO A 344 5.37 2.51 24.25
CA PRO A 344 6.63 1.85 23.90
C PRO A 344 6.49 0.32 23.73
N GLU A 345 5.44 -0.28 24.31
CA GLU A 345 5.15 -1.72 24.19
C GLU A 345 4.39 -2.08 22.90
N VAL A 346 3.92 -1.09 22.15
CA VAL A 346 3.25 -1.29 20.87
C VAL A 346 4.26 -1.16 19.75
N ASN A 347 4.35 -2.17 18.90
CA ASN A 347 5.12 -2.05 17.66
C ASN A 347 4.29 -1.34 16.59
N PHE A 348 4.84 -0.30 16.01
CA PHE A 348 4.22 0.48 14.95
C PHE A 348 4.89 0.18 13.61
N VAL A 349 4.10 -0.13 12.59
CA VAL A 349 4.58 -0.39 11.23
C VAL A 349 4.16 0.74 10.32
N ILE A 350 5.13 1.37 9.65
CA ILE A 350 4.91 2.37 8.60
C ILE A 350 4.86 1.63 7.27
N LEU A 351 3.68 1.63 6.61
CA LEU A 351 3.50 1.04 5.29
C LEU A 351 4.05 1.93 4.17
N HIS A 352 4.22 1.32 2.99
CA HIS A 352 4.60 1.98 1.74
C HIS A 352 5.96 2.68 1.83
N ALA A 353 6.86 2.17 2.71
CA ALA A 353 8.12 2.82 3.03
C ALA A 353 7.97 4.31 3.42
N GLY A 354 6.74 4.77 3.69
CA GLY A 354 6.39 6.18 3.91
C GLY A 354 6.46 7.05 2.65
N TYR A 355 6.39 6.50 1.44
CA TYR A 355 6.51 7.24 0.16
C TYR A 355 5.60 8.47 0.11
N PRO A 356 6.05 9.68 -0.25
CA PRO A 356 7.41 10.02 -0.72
C PRO A 356 8.36 10.45 0.42
N PHE A 357 7.98 10.32 1.70
CA PHE A 357 8.70 10.80 2.88
C PHE A 357 9.66 9.74 3.45
N PHE A 358 10.43 9.09 2.58
CA PHE A 358 11.32 7.98 2.96
C PHE A 358 12.31 8.34 4.06
N ASP A 359 12.99 9.49 3.95
CA ASP A 359 14.02 9.91 4.91
C ASP A 359 13.40 10.12 6.30
N GLU A 360 12.18 10.67 6.35
CA GLU A 360 11.40 10.81 7.58
C GLU A 360 11.13 9.42 8.21
N ALA A 361 10.62 8.48 7.42
CA ALA A 361 10.31 7.13 7.90
C ALA A 361 11.56 6.38 8.39
N VAL A 362 12.70 6.54 7.69
CA VAL A 362 14.00 5.97 8.11
C VAL A 362 14.43 6.54 9.45
N LEU A 363 14.34 7.86 9.65
CA LEU A 363 14.71 8.49 10.91
C LEU A 363 13.81 8.03 12.06
N LEU A 364 12.50 7.88 11.82
CA LEU A 364 11.58 7.35 12.83
C LEU A 364 11.95 5.92 13.24
N ALA A 365 12.22 5.04 12.28
CA ALA A 365 12.64 3.66 12.57
C ALA A 365 14.01 3.59 13.29
N ARG A 366 14.87 4.58 13.06
CA ARG A 366 16.16 4.70 13.73
C ARG A 366 16.04 5.22 15.17
N TYR A 367 15.13 6.18 15.40
CA TYR A 367 14.99 6.83 16.72
C TYR A 367 14.11 6.02 17.67
N TYR A 368 13.11 5.31 17.16
CA TYR A 368 12.12 4.60 17.95
C TYR A 368 12.29 3.06 17.82
N PRO A 369 12.70 2.36 18.89
CA PRO A 369 12.89 0.91 18.85
C PRO A 369 11.64 0.12 18.46
N ASN A 370 10.46 0.67 18.68
CA ASN A 370 9.17 0.08 18.38
C ASN A 370 8.58 0.51 17.00
N VAL A 371 9.35 1.18 16.14
CA VAL A 371 8.94 1.54 14.78
C VAL A 371 9.62 0.64 13.76
N TYR A 372 8.85 0.12 12.81
CA TYR A 372 9.25 -0.79 11.73
C TYR A 372 8.80 -0.25 10.38
N LEU A 373 9.49 -0.61 9.31
CA LEU A 373 9.18 -0.18 7.94
C LEU A 373 8.74 -1.37 7.10
N ASN A 374 7.72 -1.15 6.29
CA ASN A 374 7.19 -2.16 5.40
C ASN A 374 7.11 -1.61 3.97
N MET A 375 7.71 -2.33 3.03
CA MET A 375 7.80 -1.96 1.62
C MET A 375 6.57 -2.38 0.80
N THR A 376 5.44 -2.61 1.46
CA THR A 376 4.16 -2.84 0.77
C THR A 376 3.96 -1.79 -0.32
N TRP A 377 3.59 -2.22 -1.54
CA TRP A 377 3.31 -1.37 -2.69
C TRP A 377 4.52 -0.59 -3.24
N ASP A 378 5.56 -0.36 -2.44
CA ASP A 378 6.68 0.54 -2.77
C ASP A 378 7.38 0.18 -4.09
N HIS A 379 7.59 -1.11 -4.36
CA HIS A 379 8.38 -1.57 -5.51
C HIS A 379 7.81 -1.22 -6.88
N ILE A 380 6.55 -0.83 -6.95
CA ILE A 380 5.85 -0.43 -8.19
C ILE A 380 5.42 1.03 -8.22
N ILE A 381 5.70 1.81 -7.17
CA ILE A 381 5.45 3.25 -7.18
C ILE A 381 6.53 3.96 -7.99
N ASP A 382 7.79 3.77 -7.61
CA ASP A 382 8.97 4.35 -8.25
C ASP A 382 10.17 3.42 -8.03
N ARG A 383 10.51 2.62 -9.02
CA ARG A 383 11.54 1.58 -8.93
C ARG A 383 12.93 2.13 -8.56
N GLU A 384 13.29 3.28 -9.10
CA GLU A 384 14.58 3.90 -8.81
C GLU A 384 14.68 4.31 -7.33
N LYS A 385 13.62 4.94 -6.81
CA LYS A 385 13.57 5.30 -5.39
C LYS A 385 13.53 4.07 -4.49
N SER A 386 12.76 3.04 -4.84
CA SER A 386 12.74 1.79 -4.09
C SER A 386 14.13 1.16 -3.99
N ILE A 387 14.90 1.11 -5.09
CA ILE A 387 16.27 0.60 -5.08
C ILE A 387 17.17 1.46 -4.17
N ASN A 388 17.02 2.77 -4.20
CA ASN A 388 17.84 3.67 -3.39
C ASN A 388 17.48 3.56 -1.91
N ILE A 389 16.19 3.46 -1.56
CA ILE A 389 15.77 3.33 -0.16
C ILE A 389 16.20 1.98 0.45
N ILE A 390 16.23 0.90 -0.33
CA ILE A 390 16.77 -0.39 0.12
C ILE A 390 18.23 -0.22 0.56
N LYS A 391 19.04 0.49 -0.21
CA LYS A 391 20.43 0.79 0.13
C LYS A 391 20.53 1.63 1.43
N THR A 392 19.68 2.63 1.56
CA THR A 392 19.61 3.46 2.78
C THR A 392 19.22 2.61 3.99
N TYR A 393 18.32 1.64 3.86
CA TYR A 393 17.97 0.73 4.95
C TYR A 393 19.16 -0.11 5.41
N ILE A 394 19.95 -0.62 4.45
CA ILE A 394 21.16 -1.41 4.77
C ILE A 394 22.18 -0.56 5.55
N GLU A 395 22.35 0.70 5.19
CA GLU A 395 23.35 1.58 5.81
C GLU A 395 22.89 2.19 7.14
N MET A 396 21.58 2.38 7.35
CA MET A 396 21.08 3.18 8.47
C MET A 396 20.34 2.39 9.55
N LEU A 397 19.80 1.21 9.23
CA LEU A 397 18.88 0.50 10.12
C LEU A 397 19.37 -0.91 10.44
N PRO A 398 19.07 -1.41 11.65
CA PRO A 398 19.19 -2.84 11.93
C PRO A 398 18.33 -3.66 10.99
N THR A 399 18.83 -4.81 10.54
CA THR A 399 18.17 -5.65 9.52
C THR A 399 16.79 -6.19 9.93
N ASN A 400 16.51 -6.28 11.22
CA ASN A 400 15.24 -6.74 11.77
C ASN A 400 14.10 -5.69 11.73
N LYS A 401 14.36 -4.52 11.15
CA LYS A 401 13.38 -3.40 11.07
C LYS A 401 12.55 -3.40 9.80
N ILE A 402 12.87 -4.24 8.83
CA ILE A 402 12.35 -4.16 7.47
C ILE A 402 11.55 -5.40 7.13
N HIS A 403 10.37 -5.18 6.49
CA HIS A 403 9.56 -6.20 5.84
C HIS A 403 9.53 -5.87 4.34
N ALA A 404 10.09 -6.79 3.51
CA ALA A 404 10.43 -6.46 2.13
C ALA A 404 9.23 -6.43 1.17
N PHE A 405 8.12 -7.11 1.47
CA PHE A 405 7.06 -7.27 0.49
C PHE A 405 5.67 -7.31 1.10
N GLY A 406 4.75 -6.66 0.41
CA GLY A 406 3.31 -6.74 0.48
C GLY A 406 2.75 -6.23 -0.83
N GLY A 407 1.84 -6.96 -1.46
CA GLY A 407 1.34 -6.62 -2.79
C GLY A 407 0.34 -5.47 -2.78
N ASP A 408 -0.54 -5.47 -1.80
CA ASP A 408 -1.62 -4.48 -1.61
C ASP A 408 -2.68 -4.54 -2.72
N TYR A 409 -3.10 -5.75 -3.08
CA TYR A 409 -4.03 -6.02 -4.17
C TYR A 409 -5.33 -6.69 -3.73
N PHE A 410 -6.33 -6.67 -4.63
CA PHE A 410 -7.61 -7.35 -4.45
C PHE A 410 -7.66 -8.74 -5.10
N TYR A 411 -6.79 -8.99 -6.07
CA TYR A 411 -6.77 -10.24 -6.84
C TYR A 411 -5.38 -10.87 -6.82
N PRO A 412 -5.27 -12.18 -6.55
CA PRO A 412 -3.97 -12.85 -6.41
C PRO A 412 -3.10 -12.72 -7.66
N GLN A 413 -3.70 -12.74 -8.85
CA GLN A 413 -2.95 -12.64 -10.11
C GLN A 413 -2.14 -11.34 -10.26
N GLN A 414 -2.53 -10.26 -9.58
CA GLN A 414 -1.81 -8.99 -9.63
C GLN A 414 -0.48 -9.06 -8.86
N ILE A 415 -0.42 -9.87 -7.80
CA ILE A 415 0.74 -9.97 -6.90
C ILE A 415 2.01 -10.39 -7.65
N ALA A 416 1.90 -11.35 -8.59
CA ALA A 416 3.06 -11.93 -9.28
C ALA A 416 3.93 -10.89 -9.99
N GLY A 417 3.31 -9.95 -10.70
CA GLY A 417 4.04 -8.89 -11.41
C GLY A 417 4.75 -7.93 -10.46
N HIS A 418 4.11 -7.60 -9.35
CA HIS A 418 4.70 -6.78 -8.30
C HIS A 418 5.84 -7.52 -7.58
N LEU A 419 5.64 -8.77 -7.19
CA LEU A 419 6.65 -9.60 -6.54
C LEU A 419 7.91 -9.76 -7.40
N LYS A 420 7.73 -9.91 -8.71
CA LYS A 420 8.85 -9.90 -9.65
C LYS A 420 9.65 -8.60 -9.58
N PHE A 421 8.98 -7.45 -9.59
CA PHE A 421 9.65 -6.16 -9.47
C PHE A 421 10.32 -5.98 -8.10
N ALA A 422 9.70 -6.46 -7.04
CA ALA A 422 10.30 -6.46 -5.71
C ALA A 422 11.61 -7.26 -5.68
N LYS A 423 11.60 -8.49 -6.22
CA LYS A 423 12.79 -9.34 -6.32
C LYS A 423 13.88 -8.69 -7.18
N GLU A 424 13.53 -8.07 -8.30
CA GLU A 424 14.46 -7.35 -9.16
C GLU A 424 15.06 -6.12 -8.47
N ASN A 425 14.26 -5.30 -7.78
CA ASN A 425 14.72 -4.11 -7.06
C ASN A 425 15.68 -4.49 -5.91
N ILE A 426 15.33 -5.53 -5.14
CA ILE A 426 16.18 -6.10 -4.10
C ILE A 426 17.50 -6.59 -4.69
N TYR A 427 17.44 -7.37 -5.77
CA TYR A 427 18.64 -7.85 -6.45
C TYR A 427 19.57 -6.70 -6.84
N ILE A 428 19.05 -5.67 -7.52
CA ILE A 428 19.85 -4.55 -8.02
C ILE A 428 20.49 -3.78 -6.86
N ALA A 429 19.76 -3.56 -5.77
CA ALA A 429 20.27 -2.86 -4.61
C ALA A 429 21.39 -3.67 -3.93
N PHE A 430 21.16 -4.94 -3.66
CA PHE A 430 22.14 -5.79 -2.96
C PHE A 430 23.37 -6.11 -3.82
N ASP A 431 23.19 -6.34 -5.12
CA ASP A 431 24.31 -6.54 -6.06
C ASP A 431 25.24 -5.29 -6.10
N ASP A 432 24.65 -4.09 -6.07
CA ASP A 432 25.43 -2.84 -6.00
C ASP A 432 26.21 -2.73 -4.66
N MET A 433 25.58 -3.11 -3.53
CA MET A 433 26.22 -3.08 -2.20
C MET A 433 27.34 -4.12 -2.10
N ILE A 434 27.18 -5.32 -2.69
CA ILE A 434 28.21 -6.34 -2.77
C ILE A 434 29.38 -5.83 -3.63
N ARG A 435 29.11 -5.30 -4.82
CA ARG A 435 30.15 -4.77 -5.72
C ARG A 435 30.95 -3.61 -5.10
N LYS A 436 30.33 -2.83 -4.24
CA LYS A 436 30.98 -1.75 -3.48
C LYS A 436 31.76 -2.25 -2.26
N GLY A 437 31.69 -3.55 -1.96
CA GLY A 437 32.37 -4.13 -0.78
C GLY A 437 31.75 -3.76 0.57
N ILE A 438 30.50 -3.28 0.58
CA ILE A 438 29.79 -2.93 1.82
C ILE A 438 29.34 -4.19 2.55
N MET A 439 29.00 -5.25 1.82
CA MET A 439 28.65 -6.56 2.35
C MET A 439 29.15 -7.67 1.42
N ASN A 440 29.31 -8.87 1.96
CA ASN A 440 29.59 -10.06 1.18
C ASN A 440 28.29 -10.75 0.72
N LEU A 441 28.42 -11.75 -0.16
CA LEU A 441 27.29 -12.46 -0.73
C LEU A 441 26.46 -13.20 0.33
N GLU A 442 27.08 -13.83 1.30
CA GLU A 442 26.37 -14.61 2.32
C GLU A 442 25.60 -13.71 3.29
N ASP A 443 26.16 -12.57 3.67
CA ASP A 443 25.47 -11.56 4.45
C ASP A 443 24.25 -11.00 3.66
N ALA A 444 24.44 -10.74 2.37
CA ALA A 444 23.35 -10.30 1.49
C ALA A 444 22.20 -11.32 1.44
N LYS A 445 22.49 -12.60 1.22
CA LYS A 445 21.51 -13.68 1.24
C LYS A 445 20.77 -13.75 2.57
N LYS A 446 21.49 -13.64 3.68
CA LYS A 446 20.88 -13.67 5.02
C LYS A 446 19.92 -12.52 5.23
N VAL A 447 20.32 -11.28 4.91
CA VAL A 447 19.48 -10.10 5.07
C VAL A 447 18.24 -10.18 4.16
N ILE A 448 18.38 -10.62 2.92
CA ILE A 448 17.27 -10.80 1.98
C ILE A 448 16.27 -11.83 2.51
N TYR A 449 16.75 -12.97 3.03
CA TYR A 449 15.90 -13.97 3.68
C TYR A 449 15.16 -13.38 4.89
N ASP A 450 15.87 -12.63 5.74
CA ASP A 450 15.26 -12.01 6.90
C ASP A 450 14.14 -11.07 6.51
N TRP A 451 14.36 -10.24 5.50
CA TRP A 451 13.38 -9.24 5.06
C TRP A 451 12.14 -9.84 4.38
N PHE A 452 12.32 -10.90 3.58
CA PHE A 452 11.20 -11.56 2.91
C PHE A 452 10.47 -12.58 3.77
N TYR A 453 11.16 -13.18 4.76
CA TYR A 453 10.61 -14.31 5.50
C TYR A 453 10.75 -14.18 7.02
N ALA A 454 11.96 -14.18 7.55
CA ALA A 454 12.18 -14.38 8.99
C ALA A 454 11.66 -13.20 9.84
N ASN A 455 11.84 -11.95 9.39
CA ASN A 455 11.28 -10.78 10.08
C ASN A 455 9.76 -10.79 10.05
N PRO A 456 9.08 -10.93 8.87
CA PRO A 456 7.62 -11.06 8.83
C PRO A 456 7.09 -12.21 9.68
N GLU A 457 7.72 -13.38 9.63
CA GLU A 457 7.30 -14.54 10.41
C GLU A 457 7.36 -14.27 11.91
N ALA A 458 8.50 -13.74 12.37
CA ALA A 458 8.71 -13.44 13.78
C ALA A 458 7.78 -12.31 14.28
N PHE A 459 7.47 -11.34 13.42
CA PHE A 459 6.71 -10.15 13.79
C PHE A 459 5.21 -10.37 13.77
N TYR A 460 4.67 -11.00 12.71
CA TYR A 460 3.24 -11.09 12.49
C TYR A 460 2.61 -12.40 12.94
N PHE A 461 3.38 -13.51 12.99
CA PHE A 461 2.85 -14.86 13.17
C PHE A 461 3.35 -15.57 14.43
N LYS A 462 4.52 -15.23 14.98
CA LYS A 462 4.97 -15.81 16.26
C LYS A 462 4.17 -15.23 17.42
N LYS A 463 3.69 -16.13 18.25
CA LYS A 463 2.94 -15.83 19.48
C LYS A 463 3.87 -15.35 20.61
#